data_bbfbf9027226228367d905a22a457781
#
_entry.id   bbfbf9027226228367d905a22a457781
#
_cell.length_a   1.000
_cell.length_b   1.000
_cell.length_c   1.000
_cell.angle_alpha   90.00
_cell.angle_beta   90.00
_cell.angle_gamma   90.00
#
_symmetry.space_group_name_H-M   'P 1'
#
loop_
_entity.id
_entity.type
_entity.pdbx_description
1 polymer ?
#
loop_
_entity_poly.entity_id
_entity_poly.type
_entity_poly.pdbx_seq_one_letter_code
_entity_poly.pdbx_strand_id
1 'polypeptide(L)'
;MKSMKKHNAYMASIPSKRNDPYAAAAAEVDSPGFLLTTVEKLAGLAQARSMWPVTMGLACCAIEMMAYATPRFDSARWGQEVFRASPRQADLMIVSGRLSQKMAPIVRQVYDQMPNPKWVISMGACASSGGMFNNYAIVQGCDHIVPVDIYVPGCPPRPDMLIDAMFKLREEVAKRPIGPNEAAAIAAREEAALAAPATHELKGLMR
;
A
#
# COMPACT_ATOMS: atom_id res chain seq x y z
N MET A 1 -13.05 -18.48 7.25
CA MET A 1 -12.02 -18.94 8.21
C MET A 1 -10.56 -18.80 7.71
N LYS A 2 -10.22 -18.97 6.40
CA LYS A 2 -8.85 -18.76 5.89
C LYS A 2 -8.41 -17.27 5.89
N SER A 3 -9.32 -16.32 5.71
CA SER A 3 -9.04 -14.86 5.78
C SER A 3 -8.62 -14.42 7.19
N MET A 4 -9.25 -14.95 8.24
CA MET A 4 -8.85 -14.67 9.63
C MET A 4 -7.43 -15.14 9.96
N LYS A 5 -6.94 -16.23 9.33
CA LYS A 5 -5.57 -16.70 9.55
C LYS A 5 -4.52 -15.76 8.96
N LYS A 6 -4.79 -15.13 7.81
CA LYS A 6 -3.90 -14.11 7.22
C LYS A 6 -3.86 -12.84 8.10
N HIS A 7 -4.99 -12.44 8.68
CA HIS A 7 -5.06 -11.28 9.60
C HIS A 7 -4.28 -11.52 10.89
N ASN A 8 -4.38 -12.73 11.47
CA ASN A 8 -3.60 -13.09 12.66
C ASN A 8 -2.09 -13.19 12.38
N ALA A 9 -1.70 -13.66 11.19
CA ALA A 9 -0.30 -13.70 10.79
C ALA A 9 0.30 -12.29 10.65
N TYR A 10 -0.48 -11.31 10.17
CA TYR A 10 -0.06 -9.91 10.09
C TYR A 10 0.12 -9.29 11.49
N MET A 11 -0.81 -9.55 12.43
CA MET A 11 -0.68 -9.04 13.81
C MET A 11 0.47 -9.69 14.58
N ALA A 12 0.81 -10.95 14.28
CA ALA A 12 1.95 -11.63 14.89
C ALA A 12 3.31 -11.18 14.30
N SER A 13 3.32 -10.58 13.13
CA SER A 13 4.54 -10.10 12.48
C SER A 13 4.94 -8.67 12.85
N ILE A 14 4.16 -7.98 13.70
CA ILE A 14 4.51 -6.65 14.18
C ILE A 14 5.65 -6.81 15.19
N PRO A 15 6.90 -6.44 14.86
CA PRO A 15 7.98 -6.51 15.84
C PRO A 15 7.69 -5.52 16.96
N SER A 16 7.67 -6.02 18.20
CA SER A 16 7.39 -5.23 19.41
C SER A 16 8.49 -4.21 19.76
N LYS A 17 9.61 -4.26 19.06
CA LYS A 17 10.67 -3.24 19.12
C LYS A 17 10.54 -2.34 17.91
N ARG A 18 10.27 -1.05 18.12
CA ARG A 18 10.50 -0.02 17.12
C ARG A 18 11.98 -0.04 16.77
N ASN A 19 12.35 -0.85 15.81
CA ASN A 19 13.62 -0.66 15.12
C ASN A 19 13.42 0.60 14.29
N ASP A 20 14.02 1.69 14.73
CA ASP A 20 14.05 2.91 13.97
C ASP A 20 14.75 2.59 12.64
N PRO A 21 14.07 2.60 11.48
CA PRO A 21 14.71 2.30 10.20
C PRO A 21 15.83 3.30 9.89
N TYR A 22 15.77 4.45 10.54
CA TYR A 22 16.83 5.46 10.49
C TYR A 22 18.05 5.11 11.34
N ALA A 23 17.91 4.31 12.39
CA ALA A 23 19.05 3.88 13.20
C ALA A 23 19.96 2.92 12.43
N ALA A 24 19.38 2.02 11.62
CA ALA A 24 20.16 1.14 10.74
C ALA A 24 20.85 1.92 9.61
N ALA A 25 20.16 2.88 9.00
CA ALA A 25 20.76 3.76 7.98
C ALA A 25 21.79 4.73 8.56
N ALA A 26 21.59 5.19 9.82
CA ALA A 26 22.56 6.03 10.53
C ALA A 26 23.80 5.26 10.97
N ALA A 27 23.66 3.99 11.35
CA ALA A 27 24.80 3.14 11.72
C ALA A 27 25.72 2.83 10.52
N GLU A 28 25.17 2.84 9.30
CA GLU A 28 25.96 2.62 8.07
C GLU A 28 26.71 3.89 7.60
N VAL A 29 26.35 5.05 8.14
CA VAL A 29 26.97 6.36 7.82
C VAL A 29 28.22 6.64 8.67
N ASP A 30 28.45 5.88 9.74
CA ASP A 30 29.51 6.15 10.72
C ASP A 30 30.88 5.54 10.34
N SER A 31 31.06 5.09 9.10
CA SER A 31 32.36 4.74 8.58
C SER A 31 33.03 5.98 7.97
N PRO A 32 34.19 6.43 8.49
CA PRO A 32 34.94 7.55 7.93
C PRO A 32 35.60 7.10 6.61
N GLY A 33 34.86 7.14 5.54
CA GLY A 33 35.32 6.79 4.22
C GLY A 33 34.40 7.37 3.15
N PHE A 34 34.94 7.79 2.04
CA PHE A 34 34.22 8.24 0.85
C PHE A 34 33.03 7.29 0.57
N LEU A 35 31.80 7.76 0.87
CA LEU A 35 30.56 7.05 0.60
C LEU A 35 30.34 7.01 -0.91
N LEU A 36 30.89 6.03 -1.58
CA LEU A 36 30.43 5.59 -2.90
C LEU A 36 29.05 4.91 -2.70
N THR A 37 28.04 5.72 -2.50
CA THR A 37 26.65 5.25 -2.53
C THR A 37 26.36 4.81 -3.95
N THR A 38 26.06 3.55 -4.15
CA THR A 38 25.65 3.08 -5.48
C THR A 38 24.41 3.83 -5.94
N VAL A 39 24.26 4.06 -7.23
CA VAL A 39 23.08 4.73 -7.81
C VAL A 39 21.78 4.04 -7.38
N GLU A 40 21.82 2.72 -7.22
CA GLU A 40 20.70 1.92 -6.72
C GLU A 40 20.25 2.32 -5.32
N LYS A 41 21.18 2.46 -4.38
CA LYS A 41 20.87 2.90 -3.00
C LYS A 41 20.28 4.31 -2.99
N LEU A 42 20.82 5.21 -3.81
CA LEU A 42 20.34 6.58 -3.91
C LEU A 42 18.92 6.62 -4.50
N ALA A 43 18.66 5.87 -5.55
CA ALA A 43 17.34 5.78 -6.17
C ALA A 43 16.32 5.16 -5.21
N GLY A 44 16.67 4.08 -4.49
CA GLY A 44 15.80 3.48 -3.47
C GLY A 44 15.48 4.44 -2.33
N LEU A 45 16.45 5.22 -1.87
CA LEU A 45 16.24 6.25 -0.86
C LEU A 45 15.30 7.36 -1.37
N ALA A 46 15.46 7.79 -2.61
CA ALA A 46 14.61 8.81 -3.22
C ALA A 46 13.16 8.32 -3.34
N GLN A 47 12.95 7.10 -3.84
CA GLN A 47 11.63 6.47 -3.95
C GLN A 47 10.97 6.29 -2.58
N ALA A 48 11.71 5.81 -1.58
CA ALA A 48 11.18 5.62 -0.24
C ALA A 48 10.77 6.94 0.44
N ARG A 49 11.39 8.06 0.10
CA ARG A 49 11.12 9.37 0.73
C ARG A 49 10.13 10.25 -0.02
N SER A 50 9.74 9.91 -1.24
CA SER A 50 8.81 10.67 -2.06
C SER A 50 7.81 9.72 -2.69
N MET A 51 6.74 9.41 -1.96
CA MET A 51 5.62 8.59 -2.44
C MET A 51 4.38 9.45 -2.54
N TRP A 52 3.85 9.57 -3.76
CA TRP A 52 2.70 10.42 -4.03
C TRP A 52 1.44 9.58 -4.20
N PRO A 53 0.48 9.71 -3.28
CA PRO A 53 -0.76 8.96 -3.36
C PRO A 53 -1.66 9.42 -4.50
N VAL A 54 -2.29 8.46 -5.21
CA VAL A 54 -3.41 8.76 -6.09
C VAL A 54 -4.67 9.03 -5.28
N THR A 55 -5.46 9.99 -5.70
CA THR A 55 -6.72 10.34 -5.05
C THR A 55 -7.77 9.25 -5.31
N MET A 56 -7.92 8.30 -4.38
CA MET A 56 -8.85 7.17 -4.48
C MET A 56 -9.63 6.99 -3.17
N GLY A 57 -10.55 7.91 -2.92
CA GLY A 57 -11.46 7.83 -1.76
C GLY A 57 -12.78 7.16 -2.15
N LEU A 58 -13.11 6.01 -1.57
CA LEU A 58 -14.29 5.22 -1.94
C LEU A 58 -15.42 5.29 -0.90
N ALA A 59 -15.09 5.49 0.38
CA ALA A 59 -16.08 5.53 1.47
C ALA A 59 -15.54 6.30 2.69
N CYS A 60 -16.06 6.00 3.89
CA CYS A 60 -15.72 6.70 5.14
C CYS A 60 -14.22 6.74 5.46
N CYS A 61 -13.44 5.72 5.08
CA CYS A 61 -11.98 5.74 5.28
C CYS A 61 -11.29 6.88 4.52
N ALA A 62 -11.91 7.42 3.48
CA ALA A 62 -11.38 8.56 2.76
C ALA A 62 -11.31 9.83 3.64
N ILE A 63 -12.19 9.96 4.63
CA ILE A 63 -12.16 11.07 5.59
C ILE A 63 -10.90 10.99 6.45
N GLU A 64 -10.57 9.80 6.95
CA GLU A 64 -9.33 9.57 7.71
C GLU A 64 -8.09 9.71 6.82
N MET A 65 -8.16 9.33 5.56
CA MET A 65 -7.10 9.58 4.58
C MET A 65 -6.90 11.09 4.34
N MET A 66 -7.97 11.89 4.30
CA MET A 66 -7.85 13.34 4.23
C MET A 66 -7.27 13.92 5.53
N ALA A 67 -7.70 13.39 6.70
CA ALA A 67 -7.18 13.79 7.99
C ALA A 67 -5.68 13.53 8.14
N TYR A 68 -5.15 12.49 7.50
CA TYR A 68 -3.74 12.16 7.42
C TYR A 68 -2.88 13.31 6.84
N ALA A 69 -3.42 14.07 5.88
CA ALA A 69 -2.76 15.22 5.26
C ALA A 69 -2.99 16.54 6.02
N THR A 70 -3.75 16.53 7.13
CA THR A 70 -4.01 17.74 7.90
C THR A 70 -2.84 18.13 8.81
N PRO A 71 -2.76 19.39 9.28
CA PRO A 71 -1.66 19.87 10.11
C PRO A 71 -1.39 19.08 11.40
N ARG A 72 -2.41 18.38 11.93
CA ARG A 72 -2.25 17.56 13.13
C ARG A 72 -1.34 16.35 12.90
N PHE A 73 -1.46 15.72 11.75
CA PHE A 73 -0.71 14.50 11.39
C PHE A 73 0.42 14.80 10.43
N ASP A 74 0.25 15.79 9.57
CA ASP A 74 1.24 16.43 8.71
C ASP A 74 2.15 15.44 7.96
N SER A 75 1.53 14.73 7.03
CA SER A 75 2.23 13.79 6.15
C SER A 75 3.29 14.44 5.25
N ALA A 76 3.23 15.78 5.11
CA ALA A 76 4.20 16.58 4.35
C ALA A 76 5.62 16.40 4.88
N ARG A 77 5.79 16.27 6.20
CA ARG A 77 7.11 16.04 6.84
C ARG A 77 7.84 14.80 6.33
N TRP A 78 7.09 13.87 5.74
CA TRP A 78 7.62 12.62 5.23
C TRP A 78 7.59 12.51 3.70
N GLY A 79 7.20 13.61 2.99
CA GLY A 79 7.15 13.65 1.54
C GLY A 79 5.98 12.88 0.92
N GLN A 80 4.84 12.79 1.62
CA GLN A 80 3.70 11.95 1.28
C GLN A 80 2.36 12.72 1.23
N GLU A 81 2.42 14.05 1.19
CA GLU A 81 1.24 14.91 1.18
C GLU A 81 0.63 15.07 -0.20
N VAL A 82 1.42 14.90 -1.25
CA VAL A 82 1.03 15.30 -2.59
C VAL A 82 0.06 14.30 -3.21
N PHE A 83 -1.22 14.49 -2.95
CA PHE A 83 -2.27 13.72 -3.60
C PHE A 83 -2.40 14.11 -5.07
N ARG A 84 -2.25 13.14 -5.97
CA ARG A 84 -2.39 13.34 -7.40
C ARG A 84 -3.72 12.82 -7.91
N ALA A 85 -4.44 13.66 -8.66
CA ALA A 85 -5.65 13.23 -9.36
C ALA A 85 -5.32 12.38 -10.59
N SER A 86 -4.14 12.61 -11.20
CA SER A 86 -3.67 11.83 -12.35
C SER A 86 -2.94 10.57 -11.88
N PRO A 87 -3.40 9.37 -12.22
CA PRO A 87 -2.72 8.12 -11.88
C PRO A 87 -1.30 8.03 -12.44
N ARG A 88 -1.05 8.65 -13.58
CA ARG A 88 0.26 8.65 -14.25
C ARG A 88 1.35 9.42 -13.51
N GLN A 89 0.97 10.19 -12.50
CA GLN A 89 1.87 10.98 -11.65
C GLN A 89 1.92 10.49 -10.21
N ALA A 90 1.30 9.36 -9.92
CA ALA A 90 1.21 8.80 -8.58
C ALA A 90 1.95 7.45 -8.51
N ASP A 91 2.62 7.23 -7.40
CA ASP A 91 3.41 6.02 -7.12
C ASP A 91 2.69 5.08 -6.16
N LEU A 92 1.72 5.61 -5.40
CA LEU A 92 1.02 4.91 -4.35
C LEU A 92 -0.49 4.96 -4.59
N MET A 93 -1.17 3.83 -4.43
CA MET A 93 -2.63 3.75 -4.38
C MET A 93 -3.08 3.42 -2.96
N ILE A 94 -3.91 4.28 -2.37
CA ILE A 94 -4.57 3.99 -1.09
C ILE A 94 -6.04 3.69 -1.38
N VAL A 95 -6.43 2.42 -1.29
CA VAL A 95 -7.82 2.01 -1.45
C VAL A 95 -8.56 2.27 -0.15
N SER A 96 -9.23 3.43 -0.06
CA SER A 96 -9.82 3.92 1.19
C SER A 96 -11.30 3.63 1.27
N GLY A 97 -11.66 2.49 1.83
CA GLY A 97 -13.05 2.12 2.13
C GLY A 97 -13.59 0.96 1.29
N ARG A 98 -14.91 0.83 1.26
CA ARG A 98 -15.59 -0.27 0.57
C ARG A 98 -15.50 -0.13 -0.94
N LEU A 99 -15.10 -1.20 -1.59
CA LEU A 99 -15.05 -1.28 -3.04
C LEU A 99 -16.32 -1.95 -3.56
N SER A 100 -17.12 -1.21 -4.34
CA SER A 100 -18.30 -1.79 -4.98
C SER A 100 -17.92 -2.55 -6.25
N GLN A 101 -18.75 -3.52 -6.64
CA GLN A 101 -18.57 -4.28 -7.88
C GLN A 101 -18.51 -3.38 -9.12
N LYS A 102 -19.29 -2.29 -9.13
CA LYS A 102 -19.27 -1.32 -10.22
C LYS A 102 -17.99 -0.48 -10.29
N MET A 103 -17.34 -0.25 -9.13
CA MET A 103 -16.08 0.50 -9.06
C MET A 103 -14.85 -0.38 -9.25
N ALA A 104 -14.96 -1.68 -9.08
CA ALA A 104 -13.84 -2.60 -9.21
C ALA A 104 -13.08 -2.48 -10.54
N PRO A 105 -13.74 -2.45 -11.71
CA PRO A 105 -13.08 -2.25 -13.01
C PRO A 105 -12.35 -0.90 -13.10
N ILE A 106 -12.92 0.16 -12.49
CA ILE A 106 -12.34 1.50 -12.50
C ILE A 106 -11.07 1.54 -11.65
N VAL A 107 -11.11 0.92 -10.46
CA VAL A 107 -9.91 0.82 -9.59
C VAL A 107 -8.80 0.05 -10.30
N ARG A 108 -9.12 -1.04 -10.98
CA ARG A 108 -8.14 -1.79 -11.78
C ARG A 108 -7.58 -0.94 -12.92
N GLN A 109 -8.43 -0.22 -13.64
CA GLN A 109 -8.00 0.66 -14.73
C GLN A 109 -7.10 1.80 -14.23
N VAL A 110 -7.39 2.40 -13.07
CA VAL A 110 -6.56 3.41 -12.43
C VAL A 110 -5.20 2.83 -12.03
N TYR A 111 -5.20 1.62 -11.46
CA TYR A 111 -3.97 0.93 -11.10
C TYR A 111 -3.09 0.63 -12.32
N ASP A 112 -3.67 0.19 -13.42
CA ASP A 112 -2.94 -0.10 -14.67
C ASP A 112 -2.35 1.16 -15.30
N GLN A 113 -2.95 2.34 -15.05
CA GLN A 113 -2.44 3.64 -15.53
C GLN A 113 -1.28 4.19 -14.69
N MET A 114 -1.04 3.67 -13.49
CA MET A 114 0.08 4.10 -12.66
C MET A 114 1.41 3.58 -13.23
N PRO A 115 2.47 4.41 -13.21
CA PRO A 115 3.80 3.98 -13.63
C PRO A 115 4.39 2.97 -12.64
N ASN A 116 5.31 2.15 -13.11
CA ASN A 116 6.11 1.30 -12.24
C ASN A 116 7.37 2.09 -11.77
N PRO A 117 7.82 1.90 -10.53
CA PRO A 117 7.25 1.06 -9.47
C PRO A 117 6.01 1.67 -8.82
N LYS A 118 5.04 0.84 -8.44
CA LYS A 118 3.79 1.25 -7.81
C LYS A 118 3.43 0.35 -6.63
N TRP A 119 2.78 0.92 -5.63
CA TRP A 119 2.41 0.24 -4.39
C TRP A 119 0.94 0.45 -4.07
N VAL A 120 0.36 -0.49 -3.32
CA VAL A 120 -1.05 -0.45 -2.94
C VAL A 120 -1.20 -0.68 -1.44
N ILE A 121 -1.90 0.24 -0.79
CA ILE A 121 -2.33 0.11 0.61
C ILE A 121 -3.84 -0.11 0.64
N SER A 122 -4.25 -1.19 1.28
CA SER A 122 -5.67 -1.47 1.60
C SER A 122 -6.02 -0.84 2.93
N MET A 123 -6.78 0.25 2.92
CA MET A 123 -7.15 1.00 4.12
C MET A 123 -8.55 0.65 4.60
N GLY A 124 -8.60 0.07 5.79
CA GLY A 124 -9.82 -0.27 6.50
C GLY A 124 -10.33 -1.68 6.25
N ALA A 125 -11.23 -2.14 7.11
CA ALA A 125 -11.79 -3.48 7.07
C ALA A 125 -12.57 -3.75 5.76
N CYS A 126 -13.24 -2.74 5.21
CA CYS A 126 -14.01 -2.89 3.98
C CYS A 126 -13.12 -3.16 2.77
N ALA A 127 -11.99 -2.45 2.63
CA ALA A 127 -11.04 -2.68 1.56
C ALA A 127 -10.31 -4.03 1.72
N SER A 128 -10.06 -4.44 2.97
CA SER A 128 -9.27 -5.65 3.26
C SER A 128 -10.08 -6.95 3.15
N SER A 129 -11.38 -6.93 3.47
CA SER A 129 -12.20 -8.15 3.54
C SER A 129 -13.69 -7.94 3.28
N GLY A 130 -14.09 -6.74 2.80
CA GLY A 130 -15.50 -6.37 2.70
C GLY A 130 -16.11 -5.84 4.02
N GLY A 131 -15.47 -6.07 5.15
CA GLY A 131 -15.91 -5.60 6.46
C GLY A 131 -17.28 -6.12 6.86
N MET A 132 -18.16 -5.21 7.29
CA MET A 132 -19.55 -5.53 7.63
C MET A 132 -20.46 -5.69 6.40
N PHE A 133 -20.00 -5.35 5.21
CA PHE A 133 -20.79 -5.35 3.97
C PHE A 133 -20.64 -6.67 3.21
N ASN A 134 -21.14 -7.76 3.78
CA ASN A 134 -21.13 -9.06 3.12
C ASN A 134 -22.36 -9.21 2.21
N ASN A 135 -22.31 -8.55 1.05
CA ASN A 135 -23.37 -8.59 0.05
C ASN A 135 -22.81 -8.65 -1.38
N TYR A 136 -23.67 -8.94 -2.35
CA TYR A 136 -23.30 -9.08 -3.76
C TYR A 136 -22.80 -7.77 -4.41
N ALA A 137 -23.08 -6.62 -3.83
CA ALA A 137 -22.72 -5.33 -4.40
C ALA A 137 -21.30 -4.88 -4.04
N ILE A 138 -20.69 -5.49 -3.03
CA ILE A 138 -19.38 -5.11 -2.48
C ILE A 138 -18.36 -6.23 -2.72
N VAL A 139 -17.17 -5.84 -3.19
CA VAL A 139 -16.04 -6.74 -3.34
C VAL A 139 -15.49 -7.12 -1.96
N GLN A 140 -15.33 -8.41 -1.72
CA GLN A 140 -14.89 -8.94 -0.42
C GLN A 140 -13.36 -8.93 -0.30
N GLY A 141 -12.76 -7.76 -0.45
CA GLY A 141 -11.32 -7.53 -0.43
C GLY A 141 -10.80 -6.97 -1.76
N CYS A 142 -10.08 -5.86 -1.71
CA CYS A 142 -9.51 -5.23 -2.92
C CYS A 142 -8.35 -6.04 -3.51
N ASP A 143 -7.80 -6.98 -2.76
CA ASP A 143 -6.76 -7.92 -3.19
C ASP A 143 -7.20 -8.86 -4.31
N HIS A 144 -8.51 -8.99 -4.53
CA HIS A 144 -9.05 -9.69 -5.70
C HIS A 144 -8.94 -8.89 -7.01
N ILE A 145 -8.72 -7.58 -6.92
CA ILE A 145 -8.70 -6.67 -8.07
C ILE A 145 -7.30 -6.15 -8.34
N VAL A 146 -6.59 -5.74 -7.27
CA VAL A 146 -5.23 -5.18 -7.33
C VAL A 146 -4.33 -5.85 -6.31
N PRO A 147 -3.03 -6.03 -6.58
CA PRO A 147 -2.10 -6.58 -5.59
C PRO A 147 -1.94 -5.60 -4.44
N VAL A 148 -2.10 -6.07 -3.20
CA VAL A 148 -1.99 -5.26 -1.99
C VAL A 148 -0.67 -5.53 -1.30
N ASP A 149 0.10 -4.47 -1.02
CA ASP A 149 1.34 -4.53 -0.28
C ASP A 149 1.10 -4.54 1.23
N ILE A 150 0.29 -3.59 1.71
CA ILE A 150 0.03 -3.40 3.13
C ILE A 150 -1.46 -3.28 3.41
N TYR A 151 -1.90 -3.90 4.51
CA TYR A 151 -3.26 -3.80 5.02
C TYR A 151 -3.28 -2.95 6.28
N VAL A 152 -4.16 -1.95 6.32
CA VAL A 152 -4.39 -1.10 7.50
C VAL A 152 -5.72 -1.48 8.13
N PRO A 153 -5.73 -2.17 9.27
CA PRO A 153 -6.96 -2.59 9.94
C PRO A 153 -7.66 -1.39 10.61
N GLY A 154 -8.98 -1.44 10.68
CA GLY A 154 -9.81 -0.45 11.36
C GLY A 154 -11.11 -0.18 10.61
N CYS A 155 -12.06 0.49 11.26
CA CYS A 155 -13.36 0.84 10.65
C CYS A 155 -13.91 2.15 11.23
N PRO A 156 -13.40 3.30 10.75
CA PRO A 156 -12.17 3.53 9.97
C PRO A 156 -10.90 3.38 10.82
N PRO A 157 -9.75 3.11 10.20
CA PRO A 157 -8.48 3.19 10.90
C PRO A 157 -8.13 4.65 11.18
N ARG A 158 -7.48 4.92 12.32
CA ARG A 158 -7.01 6.26 12.65
C ARG A 158 -5.88 6.69 11.71
N PRO A 159 -5.70 7.99 11.45
CA PRO A 159 -4.60 8.50 10.62
C PRO A 159 -3.20 8.03 11.09
N ASP A 160 -3.00 7.86 12.41
CA ASP A 160 -1.75 7.32 12.97
C ASP A 160 -1.42 5.92 12.43
N MET A 161 -2.45 5.08 12.24
CA MET A 161 -2.27 3.73 11.69
C MET A 161 -1.88 3.77 10.21
N LEU A 162 -2.40 4.75 9.46
CA LEU A 162 -2.00 4.95 8.08
C LEU A 162 -0.55 5.42 8.00
N ILE A 163 -0.13 6.32 8.89
CA ILE A 163 1.27 6.78 9.00
C ILE A 163 2.20 5.59 9.29
N ASP A 164 1.84 4.73 10.24
CA ASP A 164 2.63 3.52 10.56
C ASP A 164 2.75 2.59 9.35
N ALA A 165 1.65 2.39 8.61
CA ALA A 165 1.65 1.60 7.37
C ALA A 165 2.57 2.22 6.31
N MET A 166 2.57 3.54 6.18
CA MET A 166 3.46 4.26 5.26
C MET A 166 4.93 4.08 5.65
N PHE A 167 5.27 4.09 6.93
CA PHE A 167 6.64 3.81 7.38
C PHE A 167 7.06 2.38 7.07
N LYS A 168 6.17 1.41 7.27
CA LYS A 168 6.43 0.01 6.89
C LYS A 168 6.64 -0.14 5.38
N LEU A 169 5.83 0.54 4.59
CA LEU A 169 6.01 0.54 3.14
C LEU A 169 7.36 1.12 2.73
N ARG A 170 7.82 2.18 3.38
CA ARG A 170 9.15 2.77 3.15
C ARG A 170 10.27 1.78 3.39
N GLU A 171 10.17 1.00 4.46
CA GLU A 171 11.15 -0.05 4.74
C GLU A 171 11.18 -1.12 3.67
N GLU A 172 10.00 -1.53 3.18
CA GLU A 172 9.88 -2.51 2.10
C GLU A 172 10.46 -1.96 0.78
N VAL A 173 10.15 -0.70 0.46
CA VAL A 173 10.67 -0.04 -0.75
C VAL A 173 12.19 0.11 -0.70
N ALA A 174 12.74 0.49 0.46
CA ALA A 174 14.18 0.66 0.63
C ALA A 174 14.98 -0.65 0.50
N LYS A 175 14.34 -1.79 0.77
CA LYS A 175 14.97 -3.13 0.67
C LYS A 175 14.89 -3.73 -0.73
N ARG A 176 14.06 -3.18 -1.62
CA ARG A 176 13.86 -3.75 -2.96
C ARG A 176 15.07 -3.50 -3.87
N PRO A 177 15.47 -4.51 -4.64
CA PRO A 177 16.46 -4.30 -5.70
C PRO A 177 15.86 -3.41 -6.78
N ILE A 178 16.61 -2.42 -7.22
CA ILE A 178 16.24 -1.54 -8.32
C ILE A 178 16.97 -2.03 -9.56
N GLY A 179 16.26 -2.14 -10.67
CA GLY A 179 16.90 -2.54 -11.93
C GLY A 179 16.06 -3.51 -12.77
N PRO A 180 16.67 -4.21 -13.74
CA PRO A 180 15.93 -5.06 -14.68
C PRO A 180 15.15 -6.19 -14.00
N ASN A 181 15.55 -6.61 -12.79
CA ASN A 181 14.85 -7.64 -12.02
C ASN A 181 13.60 -7.11 -11.31
N GLU A 182 13.44 -5.80 -11.20
CA GLU A 182 12.27 -5.16 -10.56
C GLU A 182 10.99 -5.43 -11.34
N ALA A 183 11.03 -5.27 -12.65
CA ALA A 183 9.87 -5.51 -13.52
C ALA A 183 9.40 -6.97 -13.43
N ALA A 184 10.31 -7.92 -13.38
CA ALA A 184 10.00 -9.34 -13.22
C ALA A 184 9.41 -9.63 -11.83
N ALA A 185 9.93 -9.00 -10.78
CA ALA A 185 9.43 -9.15 -9.42
C ALA A 185 8.01 -8.55 -9.27
N ILE A 186 7.73 -7.41 -9.91
CA ILE A 186 6.40 -6.80 -9.94
C ILE A 186 5.42 -7.71 -10.69
N ALA A 187 5.79 -8.21 -11.88
CA ALA A 187 4.94 -9.10 -12.66
C ALA A 187 4.62 -10.39 -11.90
N ALA A 188 5.61 -11.01 -11.28
CA ALA A 188 5.42 -12.21 -10.45
C ALA A 188 4.50 -11.95 -9.25
N ARG A 189 4.59 -10.78 -8.63
CA ARG A 189 3.72 -10.38 -7.53
C ARG A 189 2.27 -10.15 -7.98
N GLU A 190 2.08 -9.49 -9.12
CA GLU A 190 0.76 -9.29 -9.72
C GLU A 190 0.11 -10.62 -10.09
N GLU A 191 0.87 -11.52 -10.69
CA GLU A 191 0.41 -12.85 -11.04
C GLU A 191 0.05 -13.67 -9.79
N ALA A 192 0.87 -13.63 -8.75
CA ALA A 192 0.61 -14.30 -7.49
C ALA A 192 -0.63 -13.74 -6.78
N ALA A 193 -0.85 -12.42 -6.82
CA ALA A 193 -2.04 -11.79 -6.27
C ALA A 193 -3.31 -12.18 -7.03
N LEU A 194 -3.25 -12.26 -8.35
CA LEU A 194 -4.37 -12.67 -9.20
C LEU A 194 -4.63 -14.19 -9.14
N ALA A 195 -3.59 -14.99 -8.88
CA ALA A 195 -3.70 -16.45 -8.70
C ALA A 195 -4.19 -16.85 -7.32
N ALA A 196 -4.14 -15.94 -6.33
CA ALA A 196 -4.70 -16.20 -5.01
C ALA A 196 -6.19 -16.56 -5.17
N PRO A 197 -6.65 -17.71 -4.64
CA PRO A 197 -8.01 -18.16 -4.84
C PRO A 197 -8.96 -17.11 -4.29
N ALA A 198 -9.71 -16.47 -5.19
CA ALA A 198 -10.83 -15.62 -4.81
C ALA A 198 -11.67 -16.41 -3.81
N THR A 199 -11.74 -15.96 -2.58
CA THR A 199 -12.64 -16.55 -1.61
C THR A 199 -14.05 -16.43 -2.17
N HIS A 200 -14.53 -17.55 -2.71
CA HIS A 200 -15.91 -17.82 -3.02
C HIS A 200 -16.66 -16.78 -3.87
N GLU A 201 -17.02 -17.13 -5.08
CA GLU A 201 -18.13 -16.62 -5.89
C GLU A 201 -17.89 -15.53 -6.95
N LEU A 202 -16.77 -14.83 -7.02
CA LEU A 202 -16.59 -13.79 -8.06
C LEU A 202 -16.28 -14.37 -9.45
N LYS A 203 -15.91 -15.63 -9.58
CA LYS A 203 -15.71 -16.30 -10.88
C LYS A 203 -16.97 -16.39 -11.74
N GLY A 204 -18.15 -16.26 -11.15
CA GLY A 204 -19.43 -16.30 -11.86
C GLY A 204 -19.91 -14.94 -12.36
N LEU A 205 -19.43 -13.83 -11.81
CA LEU A 205 -19.90 -12.47 -12.11
C LEU A 205 -19.06 -11.73 -13.14
N MET A 206 -17.87 -12.25 -13.47
CA MET A 206 -16.99 -11.67 -14.49
C MET A 206 -17.05 -12.40 -15.84
N ARG A 207 -18.09 -13.20 -16.08
CA ARG A 207 -18.39 -13.77 -17.39
C ARG A 207 -19.48 -13.00 -18.08
#